data_a5dbe39b260bf88b1c56dcfa8202da50
#
_entry.id   a5dbe39b260bf88b1c56dcfa8202da50
#
_cell.length_a   1.000
_cell.length_b   1.000
_cell.length_c   1.000
_cell.angle_alpha   90.00
_cell.angle_beta   90.00
_cell.angle_gamma   90.00
#
_symmetry.space_group_name_H-M   'P 1'
#
loop_
_entity.id
_entity.type
_entity.pdbx_description
1 polymer ?
#
loop_
_entity_poly.entity_id
_entity_poly.type
_entity_poly.pdbx_seq_one_letter_code
_entity_poly.pdbx_strand_id
1 'polypeptide(L)'
;VIDYRPKKVCGLSKPFIEVMKKKDAHRVCKNILKVGLEWSPPTTSKDKLYIEHSLSKAHVELVGPEGIVKSETLRIGLYGMLPNSEYGIRTHPAEEVYIMLAGTVFWKVDPRPYLLKKPYDRSSHPSMIGHANKTTTDAFMSIYVWHGDVSTNNYQYKGIN
;
A
#
# COMPACT_ATOMS: atom_id res chain seq x y z
N VAL A 1 -14.14 -19.99 8.76
CA VAL A 1 -13.59 -18.95 9.67
C VAL A 1 -12.09 -19.13 9.69
N ILE A 2 -11.33 -18.07 9.37
CA ILE A 2 -9.87 -18.08 9.44
C ILE A 2 -9.49 -17.72 10.89
N ASP A 3 -8.88 -18.66 11.63
CA ASP A 3 -8.30 -18.37 12.95
C ASP A 3 -6.90 -17.78 12.76
N TYR A 4 -6.86 -16.47 12.53
CA TYR A 4 -5.60 -15.73 12.40
C TYR A 4 -5.12 -15.29 13.79
N ARG A 5 -3.93 -15.74 14.16
CA ARG A 5 -3.22 -15.29 15.36
C ARG A 5 -1.88 -14.73 14.98
N PRO A 6 -1.66 -13.41 15.12
CA PRO A 6 -0.37 -12.80 14.78
C PRO A 6 0.74 -13.39 15.66
N LYS A 7 1.87 -13.71 15.04
CA LYS A 7 3.07 -14.18 15.74
C LYS A 7 3.71 -13.06 16.56
N LYS A 8 3.62 -11.84 16.06
CA LYS A 8 4.11 -10.61 16.68
C LYS A 8 3.20 -9.46 16.31
N VAL A 9 2.60 -8.82 17.31
CA VAL A 9 1.80 -7.62 17.08
C VAL A 9 2.75 -6.45 16.86
N CYS A 10 2.93 -6.03 15.61
CA CYS A 10 3.57 -4.77 15.27
C CYS A 10 2.46 -3.76 14.98
N GLY A 11 2.16 -2.91 15.94
CA GLY A 11 1.10 -1.92 15.82
C GLY A 11 1.40 -0.85 14.77
N LEU A 12 0.36 -0.23 14.23
CA LEU A 12 0.47 0.97 13.43
C LEU A 12 0.99 2.14 14.26
N SER A 13 1.85 2.96 13.69
CA SER A 13 2.27 4.20 14.31
C SER A 13 1.13 5.22 14.35
N LYS A 14 1.23 6.18 15.28
CA LYS A 14 0.20 7.17 15.60
C LYS A 14 -0.36 7.92 14.38
N PRO A 15 0.44 8.41 13.40
CA PRO A 15 -0.10 9.11 12.23
C PRO A 15 -1.10 8.30 11.41
N PHE A 16 -0.88 6.99 11.24
CA PHE A 16 -1.84 6.12 10.55
C PHE A 16 -3.14 5.98 11.31
N ILE A 17 -3.06 5.76 12.63
CA ILE A 17 -4.23 5.63 13.50
C ILE A 17 -5.07 6.90 13.46
N GLU A 18 -4.45 8.07 13.48
CA GLU A 18 -5.12 9.36 13.46
C GLU A 18 -5.92 9.59 12.18
N VAL A 19 -5.31 9.36 11.00
CA VAL A 19 -6.04 9.53 9.73
C VAL A 19 -7.16 8.51 9.56
N MET A 20 -6.96 7.27 10.03
CA MET A 20 -7.98 6.21 9.96
C MET A 20 -9.17 6.43 10.90
N LYS A 21 -9.05 7.30 11.90
CA LYS A 21 -10.14 7.71 12.80
C LYS A 21 -10.89 8.96 12.35
N LYS A 22 -10.42 9.66 11.31
CA LYS A 22 -11.11 10.85 10.78
C LYS A 22 -12.49 10.50 10.26
N LYS A 23 -13.41 11.47 10.25
CA LYS A 23 -14.82 11.28 9.80
C LYS A 23 -14.94 10.90 8.32
N ASP A 24 -14.02 11.40 7.50
CA ASP A 24 -13.94 11.14 6.06
C ASP A 24 -13.24 9.82 5.71
N ALA A 25 -12.62 9.15 6.67
CA ALA A 25 -12.00 7.85 6.44
C ALA A 25 -13.03 6.79 6.01
N HIS A 26 -12.64 5.88 5.14
CA HIS A 26 -13.46 4.76 4.71
C HIS A 26 -13.91 3.93 5.92
N ARG A 27 -15.19 3.56 5.94
CA ARG A 27 -15.81 2.83 7.07
C ARG A 27 -15.05 1.58 7.52
N VAL A 28 -14.32 0.92 6.60
CA VAL A 28 -13.54 -0.29 6.90
C VAL A 28 -12.38 -0.02 7.87
N CYS A 29 -11.89 1.22 7.96
CA CYS A 29 -10.80 1.60 8.86
C CYS A 29 -11.08 1.23 10.31
N LYS A 30 -12.34 1.37 10.76
CA LYS A 30 -12.77 0.97 12.12
C LYS A 30 -12.55 -0.52 12.39
N ASN A 31 -12.73 -1.36 11.37
CA ASN A 31 -12.51 -2.80 11.50
C ASN A 31 -11.02 -3.15 11.45
N ILE A 32 -10.27 -2.53 10.55
CA ILE A 32 -8.82 -2.71 10.45
C ILE A 32 -8.13 -2.37 11.78
N LEU A 33 -8.53 -1.28 12.42
CA LEU A 33 -7.96 -0.85 13.71
C LEU A 33 -8.29 -1.78 14.90
N LYS A 34 -9.30 -2.65 14.77
CA LYS A 34 -9.67 -3.64 15.80
C LYS A 34 -8.90 -4.95 15.65
N VAL A 35 -8.36 -5.22 14.47
CA VAL A 35 -7.66 -6.47 14.18
C VAL A 35 -6.17 -6.28 14.48
N GLY A 36 -5.59 -7.17 15.27
CA GLY A 36 -4.15 -7.20 15.52
C GLY A 36 -3.41 -7.73 14.29
N LEU A 37 -3.06 -6.87 13.34
CA LEU A 37 -2.29 -7.23 12.15
C LEU A 37 -0.79 -7.06 12.38
N GLU A 38 0.01 -7.87 11.70
CA GLU A 38 1.48 -7.75 11.70
C GLU A 38 1.92 -6.72 10.66
N TRP A 39 1.97 -5.46 11.07
CA TRP A 39 2.41 -4.38 10.20
C TRP A 39 3.93 -4.35 10.06
N SER A 40 4.42 -4.21 8.84
CA SER A 40 5.84 -4.09 8.54
C SER A 40 6.06 -3.21 7.30
N PRO A 41 7.28 -2.70 7.06
CA PRO A 41 7.62 -2.15 5.76
C PRO A 41 7.41 -3.20 4.66
N PRO A 42 6.99 -2.80 3.43
CA PRO A 42 6.89 -3.73 2.31
C PRO A 42 8.27 -4.26 1.91
N THR A 43 8.32 -5.50 1.43
CA THR A 43 9.56 -6.22 1.05
C THR A 43 9.55 -6.70 -0.40
N THR A 44 8.81 -6.02 -1.26
CA THR A 44 8.60 -6.41 -2.67
C THR A 44 9.90 -6.41 -3.49
N SER A 45 10.86 -5.56 -3.17
CA SER A 45 12.15 -5.47 -3.85
C SER A 45 13.33 -5.51 -2.87
N LYS A 46 14.48 -5.99 -3.36
CA LYS A 46 15.77 -5.97 -2.66
C LYS A 46 16.63 -4.77 -3.06
N ASP A 47 16.13 -3.90 -3.93
CA ASP A 47 16.81 -2.66 -4.32
C ASP A 47 17.05 -1.78 -3.08
N LYS A 48 18.27 -1.23 -2.96
CA LYS A 48 18.67 -0.44 -1.78
C LYS A 48 17.80 0.79 -1.58
N LEU A 49 17.51 1.52 -2.65
CA LEU A 49 16.67 2.71 -2.60
C LEU A 49 15.23 2.36 -2.24
N TYR A 50 14.72 1.23 -2.77
CA TYR A 50 13.41 0.71 -2.39
C TYR A 50 13.33 0.41 -0.89
N ILE A 51 14.33 -0.27 -0.34
CA ILE A 51 14.39 -0.61 1.09
C ILE A 51 14.39 0.67 1.95
N GLU A 52 15.21 1.65 1.60
CA GLU A 52 15.27 2.94 2.28
C GLU A 52 13.91 3.65 2.27
N HIS A 53 13.28 3.78 1.10
CA HIS A 53 11.96 4.40 0.96
C HIS A 53 10.86 3.59 1.66
N SER A 54 11.04 2.30 1.88
CA SER A 54 10.05 1.43 2.55
C SER A 54 9.94 1.69 4.05
N LEU A 55 10.96 2.29 4.68
CA LEU A 55 10.96 2.55 6.14
C LEU A 55 9.84 3.49 6.59
N SER A 56 9.32 4.34 5.71
CA SER A 56 8.20 5.24 5.98
C SER A 56 6.84 4.62 5.68
N LYS A 57 6.76 3.32 5.42
CA LYS A 57 5.56 2.63 4.96
C LYS A 57 5.11 1.55 5.94
N ALA A 58 3.80 1.29 5.95
CA ALA A 58 3.19 0.18 6.66
C ALA A 58 2.46 -0.71 5.66
N HIS A 59 2.66 -2.02 5.76
CA HIS A 59 2.13 -3.00 4.83
C HIS A 59 1.70 -4.27 5.55
N VAL A 60 0.63 -4.88 5.07
CA VAL A 60 0.19 -6.24 5.43
C VAL A 60 -0.39 -6.88 4.19
N GLU A 61 0.11 -8.06 3.79
CA GLU A 61 -0.52 -8.88 2.77
C GLU A 61 -1.60 -9.75 3.41
N LEU A 62 -2.85 -9.54 3.03
CA LEU A 62 -4.00 -10.29 3.54
C LEU A 62 -4.23 -11.57 2.73
N VAL A 63 -4.17 -11.45 1.41
CA VAL A 63 -4.27 -12.56 0.45
C VAL A 63 -3.06 -12.49 -0.47
N GLY A 64 -2.42 -13.61 -0.73
CA GLY A 64 -1.25 -13.68 -1.62
C GLY A 64 -0.29 -14.79 -1.24
N PRO A 65 0.83 -14.93 -1.95
CA PRO A 65 1.82 -15.96 -1.65
C PRO A 65 2.33 -15.91 -0.21
N GLU A 66 2.51 -14.70 0.34
CA GLU A 66 2.94 -14.48 1.73
C GLU A 66 1.79 -14.08 2.66
N GLY A 67 0.57 -13.98 2.11
CA GLY A 67 -0.62 -13.50 2.82
C GLY A 67 -1.13 -14.44 3.91
N ILE A 68 -2.02 -13.91 4.74
CA ILE A 68 -2.79 -14.68 5.74
C ILE A 68 -3.60 -15.78 5.04
N VAL A 69 -4.19 -15.46 3.90
CA VAL A 69 -4.83 -16.41 2.98
C VAL A 69 -3.90 -16.62 1.79
N LYS A 70 -3.53 -17.87 1.52
CA LYS A 70 -2.61 -18.18 0.41
C LYS A 70 -3.31 -18.09 -0.94
N SER A 71 -2.63 -17.42 -1.89
CA SER A 71 -3.04 -17.32 -3.29
C SER A 71 -1.81 -17.07 -4.16
N GLU A 72 -1.73 -17.80 -5.30
CA GLU A 72 -0.65 -17.63 -6.28
C GLU A 72 -1.08 -16.73 -7.47
N THR A 73 -2.34 -16.33 -7.52
CA THR A 73 -2.91 -15.55 -8.65
C THR A 73 -3.45 -14.19 -8.26
N LEU A 74 -3.46 -13.89 -6.97
CA LEU A 74 -4.03 -12.67 -6.42
C LEU A 74 -3.20 -12.21 -5.23
N ARG A 75 -2.93 -10.89 -5.12
CA ARG A 75 -2.50 -10.25 -3.89
C ARG A 75 -3.50 -9.20 -3.47
N ILE A 76 -3.89 -9.22 -2.22
CA ILE A 76 -4.69 -8.16 -1.59
C ILE A 76 -3.99 -7.79 -0.30
N GLY A 77 -3.75 -6.50 -0.11
CA GLY A 77 -3.09 -6.04 1.10
C GLY A 77 -3.46 -4.62 1.48
N LEU A 78 -3.02 -4.25 2.65
CA LEU A 78 -3.12 -2.89 3.17
C LEU A 78 -1.76 -2.21 3.01
N TYR A 79 -1.78 -0.96 2.59
CA TYR A 79 -0.59 -0.17 2.35
C TYR A 79 -0.80 1.27 2.78
N GLY A 80 0.11 1.77 3.59
CA GLY A 80 0.10 3.15 4.05
C GLY A 80 1.47 3.80 4.01
N MET A 81 1.50 5.14 4.01
CA MET A 81 2.71 5.95 4.10
C MET A 81 2.57 7.02 5.17
N LEU A 82 3.67 7.27 5.87
CA LEU A 82 3.80 8.37 6.82
C LEU A 82 3.71 9.74 6.11
N PRO A 83 3.48 10.84 6.83
CA PRO A 83 3.60 12.18 6.27
C PRO A 83 4.97 12.44 5.63
N ASN A 84 5.00 13.31 4.62
CA ASN A 84 6.22 13.75 3.92
C ASN A 84 7.07 12.59 3.40
N SER A 85 6.41 11.58 2.87
CA SER A 85 7.04 10.36 2.34
C SER A 85 6.79 10.21 0.86
N GLU A 86 7.68 9.52 0.17
CA GLU A 86 7.58 9.25 -1.25
C GLU A 86 7.76 7.76 -1.56
N TYR A 87 6.99 7.27 -2.53
CA TYR A 87 7.18 5.99 -3.15
C TYR A 87 7.36 6.24 -4.64
N GLY A 88 8.60 6.21 -5.08
CA GLY A 88 9.03 6.61 -6.41
C GLY A 88 8.45 5.75 -7.53
N ILE A 89 8.84 6.09 -8.75
CA ILE A 89 8.36 5.41 -9.96
C ILE A 89 8.73 3.93 -9.91
N ARG A 90 7.74 3.10 -10.13
CA ARG A 90 7.86 1.64 -10.18
C ARG A 90 6.99 1.05 -11.29
N THR A 91 7.40 -0.11 -11.78
CA THR A 91 6.66 -0.92 -12.75
C THR A 91 6.63 -2.37 -12.30
N HIS A 92 5.57 -3.09 -12.63
CA HIS A 92 5.45 -4.52 -12.40
C HIS A 92 4.43 -5.14 -13.36
N PRO A 93 4.52 -6.47 -13.65
CA PRO A 93 3.63 -7.14 -14.57
C PRO A 93 2.17 -7.24 -14.11
N ALA A 94 1.93 -7.33 -12.81
CA ALA A 94 0.57 -7.39 -12.28
C ALA A 94 -0.24 -6.16 -12.66
N GLU A 95 -1.49 -6.34 -13.03
CA GLU A 95 -2.47 -5.26 -13.01
C GLU A 95 -2.81 -4.92 -11.57
N GLU A 96 -2.91 -3.62 -11.25
CA GLU A 96 -3.09 -3.18 -9.88
C GLU A 96 -4.21 -2.15 -9.74
N VAL A 97 -4.96 -2.27 -8.66
CA VAL A 97 -5.94 -1.25 -8.25
C VAL A 97 -5.70 -0.89 -6.79
N TYR A 98 -5.65 0.41 -6.51
CA TYR A 98 -5.72 0.95 -5.15
C TYR A 98 -7.08 1.58 -4.87
N ILE A 99 -7.56 1.42 -3.65
CA ILE A 99 -8.67 2.20 -3.08
C ILE A 99 -8.13 2.92 -1.86
N MET A 100 -8.27 4.26 -1.85
CA MET A 100 -7.82 5.09 -0.74
C MET A 100 -8.80 4.95 0.43
N LEU A 101 -8.27 4.63 1.61
CA LEU A 101 -9.08 4.38 2.81
C LEU A 101 -9.06 5.56 3.79
N ALA A 102 -7.93 6.25 3.94
CA ALA A 102 -7.79 7.34 4.90
C ALA A 102 -6.65 8.29 4.49
N GLY A 103 -6.77 9.54 4.89
CA GLY A 103 -5.80 10.58 4.58
C GLY A 103 -5.82 11.01 3.12
N THR A 104 -4.79 11.75 2.72
CA THR A 104 -4.63 12.25 1.35
C THR A 104 -3.28 11.85 0.78
N VAL A 105 -3.23 11.61 -0.53
CA VAL A 105 -2.02 11.18 -1.23
C VAL A 105 -2.02 11.75 -2.64
N PHE A 106 -0.87 12.23 -3.11
CA PHE A 106 -0.65 12.54 -4.51
C PHE A 106 -0.24 11.28 -5.26
N TRP A 107 -0.95 10.98 -6.35
CA TRP A 107 -0.77 9.76 -7.13
C TRP A 107 -0.48 10.07 -8.59
N LYS A 108 0.56 9.46 -9.13
CA LYS A 108 0.95 9.56 -10.54
C LYS A 108 0.79 8.20 -11.21
N VAL A 109 0.23 8.21 -12.41
CA VAL A 109 0.21 7.07 -13.35
C VAL A 109 0.62 7.64 -14.70
N ASP A 110 1.75 7.16 -15.24
CA ASP A 110 2.31 7.68 -16.48
C ASP A 110 1.31 7.63 -17.64
N PRO A 111 1.31 8.62 -18.55
CA PRO A 111 2.14 9.84 -18.56
C PRO A 111 1.51 11.03 -17.79
N ARG A 112 0.49 10.78 -16.96
CA ARG A 112 -0.26 11.83 -16.27
C ARG A 112 0.54 12.43 -15.10
N PRO A 113 0.31 13.73 -14.76
CA PRO A 113 0.90 14.33 -13.59
C PRO A 113 0.34 13.74 -12.28
N TYR A 114 0.94 14.12 -11.16
CA TYR A 114 0.39 13.80 -9.85
C TYR A 114 -1.00 14.40 -9.66
N LEU A 115 -1.95 13.59 -9.22
CA LEU A 115 -3.30 13.99 -8.86
C LEU A 115 -3.55 13.69 -7.39
N LEU A 116 -4.18 14.63 -6.69
CA LEU A 116 -4.60 14.42 -5.30
C LEU A 116 -5.70 13.37 -5.24
N LYS A 117 -5.53 12.38 -4.38
CA LYS A 117 -6.50 11.34 -4.05
C LYS A 117 -6.94 11.46 -2.60
N LYS A 118 -8.21 11.19 -2.34
CA LYS A 118 -8.88 11.26 -1.05
C LYS A 118 -9.52 9.90 -0.73
N PRO A 119 -10.02 9.67 0.50
CA PRO A 119 -10.74 8.46 0.82
C PRO A 119 -11.86 8.16 -0.19
N TYR A 120 -12.04 6.89 -0.55
CA TYR A 120 -12.92 6.34 -1.59
C TYR A 120 -12.43 6.51 -3.05
N ASP A 121 -11.44 7.36 -3.32
CA ASP A 121 -10.84 7.43 -4.66
C ASP A 121 -10.10 6.14 -5.02
N ARG A 122 -9.94 5.92 -6.32
CA ARG A 122 -9.23 4.76 -6.88
C ARG A 122 -8.06 5.22 -7.76
N SER A 123 -7.07 4.34 -7.86
CA SER A 123 -6.02 4.42 -8.86
C SER A 123 -5.85 3.04 -9.49
N SER A 124 -5.95 2.96 -10.82
CA SER A 124 -5.80 1.72 -11.59
C SER A 124 -4.53 1.78 -12.40
N HIS A 125 -3.76 0.69 -12.39
CA HIS A 125 -2.47 0.57 -13.03
C HIS A 125 -2.49 -0.64 -13.95
N PRO A 126 -2.54 -0.45 -15.27
CA PRO A 126 -2.28 -1.53 -16.22
C PRO A 126 -0.91 -2.17 -16.00
N SER A 127 -0.73 -3.40 -16.48
CA SER A 127 0.56 -4.09 -16.45
C SER A 127 1.68 -3.21 -17.00
N MET A 128 2.81 -3.17 -16.29
CA MET A 128 4.03 -2.45 -16.64
C MET A 128 3.91 -0.91 -16.72
N ILE A 129 2.78 -0.30 -16.34
CA ILE A 129 2.67 1.14 -16.32
C ILE A 129 3.51 1.75 -15.17
N GLY A 130 4.24 2.84 -15.47
CA GLY A 130 4.96 3.60 -14.45
C GLY A 130 3.98 4.30 -13.51
N HIS A 131 4.14 4.14 -12.22
CA HIS A 131 3.31 4.80 -11.22
C HIS A 131 4.10 5.14 -9.96
N ALA A 132 3.68 6.20 -9.28
CA ALA A 132 4.31 6.71 -8.07
C ALA A 132 3.29 7.39 -7.17
N ASN A 133 3.61 7.53 -5.89
CA ASN A 133 2.77 8.26 -4.96
C ASN A 133 3.60 8.93 -3.86
N LYS A 134 3.06 10.03 -3.32
CA LYS A 134 3.70 10.79 -2.25
C LYS A 134 2.67 11.42 -1.32
N THR A 135 3.03 11.52 -0.06
CA THR A 135 2.28 12.21 0.98
C THR A 135 2.89 13.59 1.27
N THR A 136 2.07 14.48 1.81
CA THR A 136 2.51 15.75 2.37
C THR A 136 2.29 15.77 3.89
N THR A 137 1.40 16.57 4.39
CA THR A 137 1.16 16.78 5.83
C THR A 137 0.46 15.60 6.52
N ASP A 138 -0.33 14.82 5.79
CA ASP A 138 -1.08 13.70 6.34
C ASP A 138 -0.42 12.35 5.98
N ALA A 139 -0.51 11.38 6.89
CA ALA A 139 -0.36 9.97 6.52
C ALA A 139 -1.53 9.55 5.63
N PHE A 140 -1.37 8.45 4.91
CA PHE A 140 -2.46 7.85 4.15
C PHE A 140 -2.49 6.34 4.35
N MET A 141 -3.67 5.74 4.15
CA MET A 141 -3.89 4.30 4.16
C MET A 141 -4.74 3.90 2.96
N SER A 142 -4.41 2.76 2.36
CA SER A 142 -5.12 2.18 1.22
C SER A 142 -5.23 0.67 1.32
N ILE A 143 -6.08 0.10 0.49
CA ILE A 143 -6.07 -1.31 0.11
C ILE A 143 -5.60 -1.41 -1.33
N TYR A 144 -4.79 -2.42 -1.65
CA TYR A 144 -4.39 -2.73 -3.01
C TYR A 144 -4.81 -4.14 -3.41
N VAL A 145 -4.99 -4.32 -4.71
CA VAL A 145 -5.24 -5.61 -5.34
C VAL A 145 -4.30 -5.75 -6.52
N TRP A 146 -3.52 -6.82 -6.56
CA TRP A 146 -2.75 -7.28 -7.72
C TRP A 146 -3.41 -8.49 -8.34
N HIS A 147 -3.48 -8.53 -9.67
CA HIS A 147 -4.03 -9.62 -10.46
C HIS A 147 -3.11 -9.93 -11.66
N GLY A 148 -3.12 -11.18 -12.12
CA GLY A 148 -2.29 -11.66 -13.23
C GLY A 148 -0.94 -12.19 -12.72
N ASP A 149 0.19 -11.71 -13.27
CA ASP A 149 1.51 -12.09 -12.76
C ASP A 149 1.80 -11.35 -11.45
N VAL A 150 1.45 -11.98 -10.36
CA VAL A 150 1.64 -11.45 -9.00
C VAL A 150 3.04 -11.75 -8.45
N SER A 151 3.95 -12.32 -9.24
CA SER A 151 5.34 -12.49 -8.85
C SER A 151 6.04 -11.12 -8.72
N THR A 152 7.09 -11.07 -7.93
CA THR A 152 7.90 -9.86 -7.78
C THR A 152 9.17 -9.88 -8.63
N ASN A 153 9.34 -10.92 -9.47
CA ASN A 153 10.58 -11.15 -10.24
C ASN A 153 10.90 -10.02 -11.21
N ASN A 154 9.86 -9.42 -11.82
CA ASN A 154 9.99 -8.33 -12.79
C ASN A 154 9.55 -6.96 -12.22
N TYR A 155 9.49 -6.86 -10.89
CA TYR A 155 9.27 -5.58 -10.24
C TYR A 155 10.50 -4.69 -10.39
N GLN A 156 10.33 -3.48 -10.89
CA GLN A 156 11.40 -2.50 -11.05
C GLN A 156 11.08 -1.24 -10.25
N TYR A 157 12.04 -0.77 -9.51
CA TYR A 157 11.98 0.49 -8.77
C TYR A 157 12.97 1.49 -9.36
N LYS A 158 12.44 2.58 -9.92
CA LYS A 158 13.26 3.63 -10.58
C LYS A 158 13.57 4.79 -9.64
N GLY A 159 12.92 4.82 -8.46
CA GLY A 159 13.12 5.89 -7.49
C GLY A 159 12.41 7.19 -7.85
N ILE A 160 12.91 8.27 -7.27
CA ILE A 160 12.37 9.63 -7.42
C ILE A 160 13.04 10.27 -8.63
N ASN A 161 12.25 10.91 -9.50
CA ASN A 161 12.75 11.80 -10.58
C ASN A 161 12.66 13.26 -10.14
#